data_ae48b3e4461655bb53162ae5bd4d9aee
#
_entry.id   ae48b3e4461655bb53162ae5bd4d9aee
#
_cell.length_a   1.000
_cell.length_b   1.000
_cell.length_c   1.000
_cell.angle_alpha   90.00
_cell.angle_beta   90.00
_cell.angle_gamma   90.00
#
_symmetry.space_group_name_H-M   'P 1'
#
loop_
_entity.id
_entity.type
_entity.pdbx_description
1 polymer ?
#
loop_
_entity_poly.entity_id
_entity_poly.type
_entity_poly.pdbx_seq_one_letter_code
_entity_poly.pdbx_strand_id
1 'polypeptide(L)'
;MALEDRTPGQELGRALRELTAGQEGRPMFVELYGGREAGPGGGIGALELRRAAVETAGCRERFDQREWIASGSEPSWRLEVTGRDMMLNVAGSPAPQRGAHGGLSRSPGAGVSYAASDDPGFVVVFEERRCIDPLSGSLFAYAVEVRSEGRSYSGCAAHNPAMPAP
;
A
#
# COMPACT_ATOMS: atom_id res chain seq x y z
N MET A 1 21.87 -7.64 -13.95
CA MET A 1 21.74 -7.07 -12.59
C MET A 1 21.09 -8.14 -11.74
N ALA A 2 21.74 -8.57 -10.65
CA ALA A 2 21.21 -9.58 -9.75
C ALA A 2 20.39 -8.89 -8.63
N LEU A 3 19.31 -9.55 -8.18
CA LEU A 3 18.53 -9.17 -7.01
C LEU A 3 18.85 -10.16 -5.90
N GLU A 4 19.35 -9.68 -4.76
CA GLU A 4 19.63 -10.47 -3.58
C GLU A 4 18.52 -10.24 -2.54
N ASP A 5 17.89 -11.32 -2.09
CA ASP A 5 16.89 -11.27 -1.05
C ASP A 5 17.53 -11.23 0.33
N ARG A 6 17.54 -10.05 0.96
CA ARG A 6 18.01 -9.80 2.33
C ARG A 6 16.85 -9.46 3.28
N THR A 7 15.62 -9.71 2.85
CA THR A 7 14.46 -9.52 3.70
C THR A 7 14.46 -10.52 4.86
N PRO A 8 13.92 -10.16 6.03
CA PRO A 8 13.81 -11.09 7.15
C PRO A 8 13.10 -12.39 6.73
N GLY A 9 13.74 -13.55 6.98
CA GLY A 9 13.20 -14.86 6.60
C GLY A 9 13.05 -15.11 5.11
N GLN A 10 13.78 -14.37 4.25
CA GLN A 10 13.70 -14.47 2.79
C GLN A 10 12.24 -14.26 2.26
N GLU A 11 11.58 -13.28 2.81
CA GLU A 11 10.16 -12.99 2.52
C GLU A 11 9.92 -12.67 1.05
N LEU A 12 10.83 -11.92 0.41
CA LEU A 12 10.74 -11.58 -1.01
C LEU A 12 10.63 -12.83 -1.88
N GLY A 13 11.58 -13.77 -1.72
CA GLY A 13 11.59 -15.00 -2.52
C GLY A 13 10.34 -15.86 -2.30
N ARG A 14 9.82 -15.90 -1.07
CA ARG A 14 8.56 -16.60 -0.76
C ARG A 14 7.36 -15.93 -1.40
N ALA A 15 7.21 -14.62 -1.22
CA ALA A 15 6.11 -13.85 -1.79
C ALA A 15 6.08 -13.92 -3.33
N LEU A 16 7.25 -13.84 -3.97
CA LEU A 16 7.34 -13.98 -5.42
C LEU A 16 6.89 -15.36 -5.89
N ARG A 17 7.27 -16.43 -5.23
CA ARG A 17 6.81 -17.79 -5.57
C ARG A 17 5.30 -17.95 -5.39
N GLU A 18 4.74 -17.44 -4.31
CA GLU A 18 3.29 -17.49 -4.06
C GLU A 18 2.51 -16.74 -5.14
N LEU A 19 2.97 -15.54 -5.50
CA LEU A 19 2.31 -14.72 -6.53
C LEU A 19 2.47 -15.27 -7.95
N THR A 20 3.58 -15.96 -8.24
CA THR A 20 3.81 -16.55 -9.58
C THR A 20 3.19 -17.92 -9.74
N ALA A 21 2.72 -18.56 -8.67
CA ALA A 21 2.06 -19.85 -8.74
C ALA A 21 0.84 -19.80 -9.68
N GLY A 22 0.91 -20.50 -10.81
CA GLY A 22 -0.11 -20.49 -11.85
C GLY A 22 -0.12 -19.25 -12.77
N GLN A 23 0.88 -18.38 -12.69
CA GLN A 23 1.01 -17.17 -13.50
C GLN A 23 2.37 -17.10 -14.22
N GLU A 24 2.91 -18.25 -14.58
CA GLU A 24 4.20 -18.34 -15.25
C GLU A 24 4.24 -17.51 -16.54
N GLY A 25 5.31 -16.74 -16.72
CA GLY A 25 5.50 -15.88 -17.89
C GLY A 25 4.80 -14.51 -17.84
N ARG A 26 4.02 -14.20 -16.82
CA ARG A 26 3.47 -12.85 -16.65
C ARG A 26 4.50 -11.90 -16.02
N PRO A 27 4.64 -10.68 -16.53
CA PRO A 27 5.47 -9.67 -15.90
C PRO A 27 4.90 -9.30 -14.54
N MET A 28 5.77 -9.21 -13.54
CA MET A 28 5.41 -8.81 -12.18
C MET A 28 6.04 -7.47 -11.86
N PHE A 29 5.25 -6.58 -11.27
CA PHE A 29 5.74 -5.37 -10.65
C PHE A 29 6.16 -5.67 -9.21
N VAL A 30 7.36 -5.24 -8.84
CA VAL A 30 7.87 -5.39 -7.47
C VAL A 30 8.44 -4.06 -7.01
N GLU A 31 8.00 -3.59 -5.88
CA GLU A 31 8.49 -2.40 -5.21
C GLU A 31 9.24 -2.82 -3.95
N LEU A 32 10.51 -2.41 -3.87
CA LEU A 32 11.44 -2.82 -2.83
C LEU A 32 12.06 -1.59 -2.18
N TYR A 33 12.26 -1.68 -0.88
CA TYR A 33 13.24 -0.86 -0.20
C TYR A 33 14.55 -1.65 -0.11
N GLY A 34 15.66 -1.01 -0.47
CA GLY A 34 16.95 -1.68 -0.48
C GLY A 34 18.10 -0.80 -0.92
N GLY A 35 19.30 -1.37 -0.95
CA GLY A 35 20.52 -0.69 -1.32
C GLY A 35 21.11 -1.22 -2.63
N ARG A 36 21.77 -0.33 -3.39
CA ARG A 36 22.65 -0.75 -4.50
C ARG A 36 23.97 -1.26 -3.95
N GLU A 37 24.41 -2.42 -4.46
CA GLU A 37 25.74 -2.92 -4.16
C GLU A 37 26.78 -2.21 -5.05
N ALA A 38 27.87 -1.75 -4.43
CA ALA A 38 28.99 -1.18 -5.15
C ALA A 38 29.84 -2.32 -5.75
N GLY A 39 30.15 -2.23 -7.04
CA GLY A 39 31.09 -3.16 -7.71
C GLY A 39 30.73 -3.43 -9.17
N PRO A 40 31.67 -4.06 -9.93
CA PRO A 40 31.42 -4.48 -11.32
C PRO A 40 30.34 -5.57 -11.34
N GLY A 41 29.18 -5.24 -11.92
CA GLY A 41 28.01 -6.14 -11.93
C GLY A 41 27.01 -5.89 -10.82
N GLY A 42 27.13 -4.81 -10.06
CA GLY A 42 26.38 -4.47 -8.86
C GLY A 42 24.91 -4.85 -8.88
N GLY A 43 24.48 -5.56 -7.82
CA GLY A 43 23.12 -6.02 -7.59
C GLY A 43 22.28 -5.00 -6.81
N ILE A 44 21.05 -5.39 -6.52
CA ILE A 44 20.16 -4.71 -5.57
C ILE A 44 19.97 -5.68 -4.40
N GLY A 45 20.39 -5.27 -3.20
CA GLY A 45 20.05 -5.95 -1.95
C GLY A 45 18.68 -5.48 -1.49
N ALA A 46 17.68 -6.34 -1.57
CA ALA A 46 16.33 -6.05 -1.10
C ALA A 46 16.26 -6.27 0.41
N LEU A 47 15.93 -5.23 1.16
CA LEU A 47 15.77 -5.26 2.62
C LEU A 47 14.31 -5.40 3.03
N GLU A 48 13.39 -4.89 2.23
CA GLU A 48 11.96 -4.91 2.51
C GLU A 48 11.16 -5.00 1.22
N LEU A 49 10.10 -5.81 1.22
CA LEU A 49 9.13 -5.91 0.15
C LEU A 49 7.96 -4.96 0.44
N ARG A 50 7.80 -3.92 -0.37
CA ARG A 50 6.74 -2.92 -0.24
C ARG A 50 5.47 -3.34 -0.98
N ARG A 51 5.61 -3.82 -2.21
CA ARG A 51 4.52 -4.28 -3.04
C ARG A 51 4.99 -5.29 -4.08
N ALA A 52 4.16 -6.30 -4.35
CA ALA A 52 4.31 -7.17 -5.49
C ALA A 52 2.93 -7.42 -6.13
N ALA A 53 2.82 -7.22 -7.44
CA ALA A 53 1.55 -7.30 -8.15
C ALA A 53 1.75 -7.74 -9.60
N VAL A 54 0.80 -8.51 -10.12
CA VAL A 54 0.76 -8.93 -11.53
C VAL A 54 -0.17 -8.05 -12.37
N GLU A 55 -1.15 -7.40 -11.72
CA GLU A 55 -2.13 -6.49 -12.35
C GLU A 55 -2.03 -5.10 -11.73
N THR A 56 -1.13 -4.28 -12.26
CA THR A 56 -0.92 -2.91 -11.80
C THR A 56 -0.40 -2.04 -12.93
N ALA A 57 -0.56 -0.74 -12.80
CA ALA A 57 0.12 0.23 -13.67
C ALA A 57 1.65 0.15 -13.55
N GLY A 58 2.16 -0.55 -12.54
CA GLY A 58 3.57 -0.76 -12.28
C GLY A 58 4.34 0.56 -12.15
N CYS A 59 5.49 0.65 -12.81
CA CYS A 59 6.30 1.87 -12.80
C CYS A 59 5.63 3.11 -13.43
N ARG A 60 4.46 2.95 -14.04
CA ARG A 60 3.67 4.08 -14.57
C ARG A 60 2.66 4.62 -13.57
N GLU A 61 2.45 3.92 -12.47
CA GLU A 61 1.56 4.41 -11.42
C GLU A 61 2.14 5.68 -10.81
N ARG A 62 1.33 6.72 -10.82
CA ARG A 62 1.71 8.01 -10.27
C ARG A 62 0.98 8.23 -8.98
N PHE A 63 1.74 8.46 -7.92
CA PHE A 63 1.18 8.94 -6.66
C PHE A 63 0.84 10.44 -6.76
N ASP A 64 1.55 11.19 -7.62
CA ASP A 64 1.46 12.65 -7.71
C ASP A 64 1.66 13.27 -6.32
N GLN A 65 0.64 13.93 -5.77
CA GLN A 65 0.66 14.50 -4.42
C GLN A 65 0.03 13.57 -3.35
N ARG A 66 -0.33 12.34 -3.73
CA ARG A 66 -0.91 11.38 -2.80
C ARG A 66 0.19 10.77 -1.94
N GLU A 67 -0.05 10.72 -0.67
CA GLU A 67 0.81 10.06 0.31
C GLU A 67 0.47 8.57 0.39
N TRP A 68 -0.84 8.27 0.37
CA TRP A 68 -1.35 6.91 0.37
C TRP A 68 -2.39 6.68 -0.71
N ILE A 69 -2.37 5.46 -1.24
CA ILE A 69 -3.43 4.91 -2.07
C ILE A 69 -3.82 3.58 -1.45
N ALA A 70 -5.11 3.40 -1.19
CA ALA A 70 -5.65 2.18 -0.62
C ALA A 70 -6.90 1.71 -1.33
N SER A 71 -7.18 0.43 -1.27
CA SER A 71 -8.36 -0.17 -1.88
C SER A 71 -8.80 -1.45 -1.19
N GLY A 72 -10.06 -1.79 -1.38
CA GLY A 72 -10.65 -3.06 -0.99
C GLY A 72 -11.80 -3.44 -1.90
N SER A 73 -12.31 -4.65 -1.75
CA SER A 73 -13.21 -5.28 -2.72
C SER A 73 -14.64 -5.50 -2.23
N GLU A 74 -14.92 -5.41 -0.92
CA GLU A 74 -16.23 -5.77 -0.35
C GLU A 74 -16.79 -4.69 0.61
N PRO A 75 -17.57 -3.75 0.07
CA PRO A 75 -17.78 -3.40 -1.32
C PRO A 75 -16.51 -2.88 -1.97
N SER A 76 -16.45 -2.75 -3.29
CA SER A 76 -15.28 -2.13 -3.94
C SER A 76 -15.16 -0.67 -3.52
N TRP A 77 -14.00 -0.26 -3.04
CA TRP A 77 -13.71 1.10 -2.62
C TRP A 77 -12.25 1.48 -2.90
N ARG A 78 -12.01 2.78 -2.99
CA ARG A 78 -10.68 3.37 -3.14
C ARG A 78 -10.56 4.59 -2.22
N LEU A 79 -9.45 4.66 -1.50
CA LEU A 79 -9.06 5.82 -0.69
C LEU A 79 -7.79 6.44 -1.26
N GLU A 80 -7.76 7.75 -1.26
CA GLU A 80 -6.56 8.55 -1.52
C GLU A 80 -6.35 9.52 -0.37
N VAL A 81 -5.12 9.56 0.16
CA VAL A 81 -4.71 10.52 1.19
C VAL A 81 -3.62 11.40 0.61
N THR A 82 -3.77 12.70 0.74
CA THR A 82 -2.79 13.73 0.40
C THR A 82 -2.24 14.35 1.67
N GLY A 83 -1.35 15.33 1.60
CA GLY A 83 -0.85 16.04 2.78
C GLY A 83 -1.92 16.83 3.57
N ARG A 84 -3.16 16.95 3.06
CA ARG A 84 -4.24 17.73 3.69
C ARG A 84 -5.61 17.07 3.66
N ASP A 85 -5.86 16.22 2.70
CA ASP A 85 -7.20 15.72 2.41
C ASP A 85 -7.21 14.20 2.29
N MET A 86 -8.33 13.61 2.67
CA MET A 86 -8.69 12.23 2.42
C MET A 86 -9.89 12.17 1.50
N MET A 87 -9.89 11.26 0.53
CA MET A 87 -11.00 11.04 -0.39
C MET A 87 -11.30 9.55 -0.50
N LEU A 88 -12.48 9.16 -0.02
CA LEU A 88 -13.00 7.80 -0.09
C LEU A 88 -14.08 7.70 -1.18
N ASN A 89 -13.84 6.83 -2.16
CA ASN A 89 -14.81 6.45 -3.18
C ASN A 89 -15.30 5.03 -2.88
N VAL A 90 -16.57 4.84 -2.72
CA VAL A 90 -17.20 3.52 -2.52
C VAL A 90 -18.13 3.22 -3.68
N ALA A 91 -18.01 2.03 -4.25
CA ALA A 91 -18.88 1.61 -5.35
C ALA A 91 -20.36 1.66 -4.93
N GLY A 92 -21.18 2.28 -5.77
CA GLY A 92 -22.61 2.49 -5.50
C GLY A 92 -22.93 3.74 -4.68
N SER A 93 -21.95 4.47 -4.16
CA SER A 93 -22.17 5.77 -3.52
C SER A 93 -22.31 6.87 -4.58
N PRO A 94 -23.24 7.82 -4.39
CA PRO A 94 -23.52 8.88 -5.37
C PRO A 94 -22.38 9.90 -5.50
N ALA A 95 -21.55 10.05 -4.47
CA ALA A 95 -20.42 10.96 -4.43
C ALA A 95 -19.31 10.41 -3.52
N PRO A 96 -18.04 10.81 -3.78
CA PRO A 96 -16.95 10.51 -2.87
C PRO A 96 -17.12 11.27 -1.55
N GLN A 97 -16.81 10.59 -0.45
CA GLN A 97 -16.65 11.26 0.84
C GLN A 97 -15.27 11.92 0.90
N ARG A 98 -15.24 13.14 1.42
CA ARG A 98 -14.02 13.92 1.58
C ARG A 98 -13.92 14.41 3.02
N GLY A 99 -12.68 14.53 3.51
CA GLY A 99 -12.39 15.12 4.79
C GLY A 99 -11.00 15.74 4.79
N ALA A 100 -10.89 16.95 5.32
CA ALA A 100 -9.60 17.55 5.60
C ALA A 100 -9.02 16.95 6.87
N HIS A 101 -7.70 16.74 6.95
CA HIS A 101 -7.05 16.22 8.15
C HIS A 101 -5.93 17.15 8.65
N GLY A 102 -5.70 17.12 9.96
CA GLY A 102 -4.65 17.91 10.63
C GLY A 102 -3.25 17.28 10.55
N GLY A 103 -3.10 16.19 9.82
CA GLY A 103 -1.85 15.44 9.69
C GLY A 103 -1.93 14.04 10.30
N LEU A 104 -0.79 13.40 10.29
CA LEU A 104 -0.57 12.03 10.73
C LEU A 104 -0.56 11.95 12.27
N SER A 105 -1.27 10.97 12.80
CA SER A 105 -1.17 10.54 14.20
C SER A 105 -0.52 9.16 14.28
N ARG A 106 0.43 8.99 15.19
CA ARG A 106 1.08 7.70 15.43
C ARG A 106 0.67 7.18 16.80
N SER A 107 0.27 5.92 16.84
CA SER A 107 0.01 5.21 18.08
C SER A 107 0.95 4.02 18.20
N PRO A 108 1.69 3.85 19.30
CA PRO A 108 2.56 2.69 19.49
C PRO A 108 1.77 1.39 19.32
N GLY A 109 2.21 0.54 18.37
CA GLY A 109 1.59 -0.75 18.08
C GLY A 109 0.27 -0.72 17.30
N ALA A 110 -0.25 0.47 16.95
CA ALA A 110 -1.49 0.62 16.19
C ALA A 110 -1.31 1.23 14.80
N GLY A 111 -0.05 1.44 14.38
CA GLY A 111 0.25 1.99 13.06
C GLY A 111 0.07 3.51 12.96
N VAL A 112 -0.31 3.95 11.79
CA VAL A 112 -0.42 5.36 11.39
C VAL A 112 -1.87 5.68 11.11
N SER A 113 -2.41 6.78 11.65
CA SER A 113 -3.81 7.14 11.44
C SER A 113 -3.99 8.59 11.02
N TYR A 114 -5.08 8.81 10.29
CA TYR A 114 -5.61 10.12 9.93
C TYR A 114 -7.07 10.20 10.35
N ALA A 115 -7.48 11.34 10.89
CA ALA A 115 -8.87 11.63 11.21
C ALA A 115 -9.28 12.92 10.53
N ALA A 116 -10.47 12.94 9.95
CA ALA A 116 -11.00 14.16 9.36
C ALA A 116 -11.32 15.19 10.45
N SER A 117 -10.93 16.45 10.21
CA SER A 117 -11.10 17.53 11.19
C SER A 117 -12.55 17.99 11.31
N ASP A 118 -13.32 17.81 10.25
CA ASP A 118 -14.73 18.18 10.11
C ASP A 118 -15.70 17.01 10.30
N ASP A 119 -15.18 15.77 10.27
CA ASP A 119 -15.95 14.54 10.50
C ASP A 119 -15.13 13.55 11.35
N PRO A 120 -15.27 13.56 12.67
CA PRO A 120 -14.54 12.65 13.54
C PRO A 120 -14.89 11.16 13.34
N GLY A 121 -15.97 10.86 12.61
CA GLY A 121 -16.35 9.51 12.19
C GLY A 121 -15.57 9.02 10.96
N PHE A 122 -14.92 9.92 10.21
CA PHE A 122 -14.07 9.55 9.08
C PHE A 122 -12.62 9.40 9.54
N VAL A 123 -12.22 8.16 9.80
CA VAL A 123 -10.89 7.78 10.32
C VAL A 123 -10.29 6.71 9.43
N VAL A 124 -9.00 6.85 9.17
CA VAL A 124 -8.20 5.86 8.42
C VAL A 124 -7.05 5.40 9.29
N VAL A 125 -6.83 4.10 9.36
CA VAL A 125 -5.71 3.50 10.09
C VAL A 125 -4.93 2.61 9.14
N PHE A 126 -3.63 2.89 8.99
CA PHE A 126 -2.69 2.05 8.25
C PHE A 126 -1.82 1.28 9.23
N GLU A 127 -1.75 -0.02 9.07
CA GLU A 127 -0.89 -0.91 9.86
C GLU A 127 0.22 -1.46 8.96
N GLU A 128 1.46 -1.40 9.42
CA GLU A 128 2.58 -2.08 8.77
C GLU A 128 2.43 -3.59 8.99
N ARG A 129 1.61 -4.18 8.14
CA ARG A 129 1.26 -5.58 8.16
C ARG A 129 0.98 -6.04 6.75
N ARG A 130 1.59 -7.16 6.37
CA ARG A 130 1.35 -7.81 5.09
C ARG A 130 -0.15 -7.93 4.78
N CYS A 131 -0.54 -7.42 3.63
CA CYS A 131 -1.90 -7.47 3.11
C CYS A 131 -1.90 -8.10 1.71
N ILE A 132 -2.80 -9.04 1.48
CA ILE A 132 -3.02 -9.66 0.16
C ILE A 132 -4.40 -9.23 -0.31
N ASP A 133 -4.44 -8.58 -1.46
CA ASP A 133 -5.70 -8.24 -2.12
C ASP A 133 -6.38 -9.53 -2.62
N PRO A 134 -7.58 -9.87 -2.14
CA PRO A 134 -8.22 -11.13 -2.46
C PRO A 134 -8.64 -11.26 -3.94
N LEU A 135 -8.80 -10.16 -4.67
CA LEU A 135 -9.18 -10.20 -6.08
C LEU A 135 -7.99 -10.39 -7.01
N SER A 136 -6.92 -9.65 -6.79
CA SER A 136 -5.75 -9.68 -7.67
C SER A 136 -4.63 -10.61 -7.18
N GLY A 137 -4.68 -11.04 -5.92
CA GLY A 137 -3.57 -11.72 -5.25
C GLY A 137 -2.37 -10.81 -4.99
N SER A 138 -2.47 -9.52 -5.31
CA SER A 138 -1.37 -8.57 -5.11
C SER A 138 -1.04 -8.41 -3.62
N LEU A 139 0.23 -8.31 -3.33
CA LEU A 139 0.77 -8.17 -1.98
C LEU A 139 1.18 -6.72 -1.73
N PHE A 140 0.83 -6.24 -0.53
CA PHE A 140 1.17 -4.91 -0.03
C PHE A 140 1.79 -5.01 1.37
N ALA A 141 2.67 -4.08 1.71
CA ALA A 141 3.27 -3.99 3.04
C ALA A 141 2.30 -3.48 4.11
N TYR A 142 1.23 -2.81 3.70
CA TYR A 142 0.29 -2.19 4.63
C TYR A 142 -1.12 -2.74 4.46
N ALA A 143 -1.76 -3.06 5.60
CA ALA A 143 -3.19 -3.20 5.71
C ALA A 143 -3.81 -1.85 6.08
N VAL A 144 -5.08 -1.65 5.74
CA VAL A 144 -5.79 -0.42 6.04
C VAL A 144 -7.21 -0.72 6.52
N GLU A 145 -7.64 0.04 7.51
CA GLU A 145 -9.04 0.12 7.96
C GLU A 145 -9.54 1.56 7.79
N VAL A 146 -10.66 1.71 7.12
CA VAL A 146 -11.34 3.00 6.95
C VAL A 146 -12.67 2.94 7.68
N ARG A 147 -12.94 3.88 8.57
CA ARG A 147 -14.24 4.08 9.22
C ARG A 147 -14.87 5.34 8.67
N SER A 148 -16.11 5.24 8.27
CA SER A 148 -16.83 6.33 7.63
C SER A 148 -18.34 6.08 7.71
N GLU A 149 -19.10 7.07 8.17
CA GLU A 149 -20.58 7.01 8.28
C GLU A 149 -21.09 5.76 9.02
N GLY A 150 -20.38 5.35 10.08
CA GLY A 150 -20.72 4.17 10.89
C GLY A 150 -20.42 2.82 10.21
N ARG A 151 -19.72 2.82 9.07
CA ARG A 151 -19.26 1.63 8.35
C ARG A 151 -17.76 1.49 8.47
N SER A 152 -17.28 0.25 8.38
CA SER A 152 -15.84 -0.07 8.29
C SER A 152 -15.54 -0.74 6.96
N TYR A 153 -14.41 -0.35 6.38
CA TYR A 153 -13.88 -0.90 5.13
C TYR A 153 -12.45 -1.36 5.39
N SER A 154 -12.14 -2.59 5.02
CA SER A 154 -10.79 -3.16 5.15
C SER A 154 -10.18 -3.40 3.78
N GLY A 155 -8.87 -3.27 3.68
CA GLY A 155 -8.16 -3.48 2.42
C GLY A 155 -6.66 -3.34 2.55
N CYS A 156 -6.01 -3.18 1.40
CA CYS A 156 -4.57 -3.03 1.28
C CYS A 156 -4.18 -1.62 0.84
N ALA A 157 -2.99 -1.18 1.25
CA ALA A 157 -2.49 0.15 0.97
C ALA A 157 -1.05 0.16 0.46
N ALA A 158 -0.76 1.13 -0.41
CA ALA A 158 0.58 1.50 -0.83
C ALA A 158 0.89 2.92 -0.37
N HIS A 159 2.06 3.10 0.22
CA HIS A 159 2.63 4.40 0.58
C HIS A 159 3.47 4.93 -0.58
N ASN A 160 3.47 6.26 -0.77
CA ASN A 160 4.27 6.90 -1.80
C ASN A 160 5.76 6.75 -1.50
N PRO A 161 6.54 6.05 -2.36
CA PRO A 161 7.96 5.82 -2.12
C PRO A 161 8.83 7.09 -2.16
N ALA A 162 8.32 8.17 -2.74
CA ALA A 162 9.02 9.47 -2.78
C ALA A 162 8.84 10.30 -1.49
N MET A 163 7.97 9.85 -0.58
CA MET A 163 7.77 10.49 0.72
C MET A 163 8.51 9.74 1.83
N PRO A 164 8.89 10.41 2.94
CA PRO A 164 9.47 9.73 4.09
C PRO A 164 8.55 8.60 4.56
N ALA A 165 9.14 7.49 4.99
CA ALA A 165 8.38 6.41 5.61
C ALA A 165 7.60 6.94 6.83
N PRO A 166 6.37 6.51 7.03
CA PRO A 166 5.52 6.97 8.11
C PRO A 166 6.03 6.58 9.49
#